data_7cbc2654ed1df2a56b1469c1ae795296
#
_entry.id   7cbc2654ed1df2a56b1469c1ae795296
#
_cell.length_a   1.000
_cell.length_b   1.000
_cell.length_c   1.000
_cell.angle_alpha   90.00
_cell.angle_beta   90.00
_cell.angle_gamma   90.00
#
_symmetry.space_group_name_H-M   'P 1'
#
loop_
_entity.id
_entity.type
_entity.pdbx_description
1 polymer ?
#
loop_
_entity_poly.entity_id
_entity_poly.type
_entity_poly.pdbx_seq_one_letter_code
_entity_poly.pdbx_strand_id
1 'polypeptide(L)'
;MSSRFVDNESEFALWRVKRARVGDASRRVLIAHKDKSIGDSLAVQLRQKGLQVIHSQDLKSVRALVQSWQPQALLLDTSLDSDSGYVFLRTLRMDADVPGRLLVAMSNVWPADPVQTLKDAGFDAHCRRPCATWRIVDLVEAFFSTPFTR
;
A
#
# COMPACT_ATOMS: atom_id res chain seq x y z
N MET A 1 4.56 -25.59 -14.55
CA MET A 1 5.58 -24.81 -13.85
C MET A 1 5.39 -23.34 -13.99
N SER A 2 5.34 -22.85 -15.21
CA SER A 2 5.15 -21.43 -15.45
C SER A 2 3.83 -20.90 -14.90
N SER A 3 2.81 -21.74 -14.80
CA SER A 3 1.51 -21.33 -14.28
C SER A 3 1.59 -20.83 -12.84
N ARG A 4 2.56 -21.31 -12.06
CA ARG A 4 2.76 -20.82 -10.69
C ARG A 4 3.07 -19.35 -10.65
N PHE A 5 3.89 -18.89 -11.57
CA PHE A 5 4.30 -17.48 -11.58
C PHE A 5 3.16 -16.60 -12.06
N VAL A 6 2.36 -17.10 -12.99
CA VAL A 6 1.18 -16.38 -13.45
C VAL A 6 0.17 -16.23 -12.31
N ASP A 7 -0.05 -17.32 -11.58
CA ASP A 7 -0.97 -17.28 -10.44
C ASP A 7 -0.49 -16.32 -9.36
N ASN A 8 0.81 -16.27 -9.12
CA ASN A 8 1.38 -15.34 -8.14
C ASN A 8 1.14 -13.89 -8.53
N GLU A 9 1.19 -13.56 -9.81
CA GLU A 9 0.93 -12.20 -10.24
C GLU A 9 -0.51 -11.78 -9.99
N SER A 10 -1.47 -12.70 -10.08
CA SER A 10 -2.86 -12.39 -9.79
C SER A 10 -3.12 -12.16 -8.30
N GLU A 11 -2.31 -12.74 -7.42
CA GLU A 11 -2.44 -12.55 -5.97
C GLU A 11 -1.57 -11.41 -5.46
N PHE A 12 -0.39 -11.27 -6.01
CA PHE A 12 0.57 -10.26 -5.57
C PHE A 12 1.46 -9.88 -6.75
N ALA A 13 1.68 -8.59 -6.91
CA ALA A 13 2.62 -8.10 -7.91
C ALA A 13 3.24 -6.80 -7.43
N LEU A 14 4.50 -6.63 -7.75
CA LEU A 14 5.22 -5.38 -7.54
C LEU A 14 5.59 -4.83 -8.91
N TRP A 15 4.99 -3.69 -9.28
CA TRP A 15 5.21 -3.09 -10.59
C TRP A 15 6.28 -2.02 -10.60
N ARG A 16 6.44 -1.34 -9.47
CA ARG A 16 7.44 -0.28 -9.34
C ARG A 16 8.17 -0.45 -8.03
N VAL A 17 9.49 -0.54 -8.13
CA VAL A 17 10.32 -0.62 -6.93
C VAL A 17 10.61 0.82 -6.48
N LYS A 18 10.16 1.15 -5.29
CA LYS A 18 10.40 2.45 -4.68
C LYS A 18 11.14 2.30 -3.38
N ARG A 19 11.81 3.36 -2.98
CA ARG A 19 12.49 3.40 -1.70
C ARG A 19 12.20 4.72 -1.01
N ALA A 20 12.11 4.67 0.31
CA ALA A 20 11.93 5.87 1.11
C ALA A 20 13.14 6.78 0.96
N ARG A 21 12.90 8.07 1.13
CA ARG A 21 13.94 9.07 1.01
C ARG A 21 15.01 8.86 2.05
N VAL A 22 16.27 8.92 1.62
CA VAL A 22 17.41 8.83 2.52
C VAL A 22 17.43 10.09 3.40
N GLY A 23 17.67 9.91 4.69
CA GLY A 23 17.72 11.02 5.62
C GLY A 23 16.44 11.33 6.35
N ASP A 24 15.32 10.79 5.89
CA ASP A 24 14.04 10.92 6.60
C ASP A 24 13.97 9.84 7.67
N ALA A 25 14.07 10.25 8.94
CA ALA A 25 14.06 9.32 10.05
C ALA A 25 12.67 8.75 10.35
N SER A 26 11.64 9.41 9.90
CA SER A 26 10.27 8.92 10.13
C SER A 26 9.95 7.80 9.15
N ARG A 27 9.15 6.85 9.62
CA ARG A 27 8.74 5.69 8.83
C ARG A 27 7.25 5.51 9.05
N ARG A 28 6.46 6.28 8.32
CA ARG A 28 5.03 6.36 8.52
C ARG A 28 4.28 5.57 7.47
N VAL A 29 3.42 4.67 7.92
CA VAL A 29 2.57 3.84 7.08
C VAL A 29 1.12 4.11 7.45
N LEU A 30 0.30 4.42 6.47
CA LEU A 30 -1.14 4.55 6.65
C LEU A 30 -1.83 3.34 6.03
N ILE A 31 -2.63 2.64 6.83
CA ILE A 31 -3.46 1.54 6.36
C ILE A 31 -4.89 2.07 6.23
N ALA A 32 -5.37 2.13 5.00
CA ALA A 32 -6.74 2.52 4.69
C ALA A 32 -7.51 1.26 4.34
N HIS A 33 -8.19 0.68 5.32
CA HIS A 33 -8.88 -0.60 5.12
C HIS A 33 -10.19 -0.60 5.89
N LYS A 34 -11.26 -0.95 5.20
CA LYS A 34 -12.58 -0.92 5.79
C LYS A 34 -12.79 -2.06 6.81
N ASP A 35 -12.08 -3.18 6.68
CA ASP A 35 -12.14 -4.28 7.64
C ASP A 35 -11.19 -4.00 8.79
N LYS A 36 -11.77 -3.79 9.98
CA LYS A 36 -10.99 -3.45 11.16
C LYS A 36 -10.00 -4.54 11.55
N SER A 37 -10.40 -5.80 11.47
CA SER A 37 -9.54 -6.93 11.85
C SER A 37 -8.31 -7.01 10.97
N ILE A 38 -8.48 -6.86 9.67
CA ILE A 38 -7.38 -6.93 8.73
C ILE A 38 -6.43 -5.76 8.95
N GLY A 39 -6.97 -4.55 9.06
CA GLY A 39 -6.15 -3.36 9.26
C GLY A 39 -5.38 -3.41 10.58
N ASP A 40 -6.04 -3.81 11.67
CA ASP A 40 -5.40 -3.89 12.97
C ASP A 40 -4.30 -4.95 13.00
N SER A 41 -4.57 -6.11 12.41
CA SER A 41 -3.59 -7.19 12.36
C SER A 41 -2.33 -6.77 11.59
N LEU A 42 -2.53 -6.13 10.45
CA LEU A 42 -1.43 -5.66 9.64
C LEU A 42 -0.64 -4.55 10.36
N ALA A 43 -1.36 -3.67 11.05
CA ALA A 43 -0.72 -2.61 11.83
C ALA A 43 0.20 -3.17 12.90
N VAL A 44 -0.23 -4.21 13.62
CA VAL A 44 0.58 -4.86 14.64
C VAL A 44 1.87 -5.40 14.02
N GLN A 45 1.75 -6.11 12.90
CA GLN A 45 2.91 -6.70 12.24
C GLN A 45 3.91 -5.63 11.78
N LEU A 46 3.42 -4.54 11.23
CA LEU A 46 4.30 -3.46 10.77
C LEU A 46 4.94 -2.72 11.94
N ARG A 47 4.20 -2.51 13.03
CA ARG A 47 4.78 -1.87 14.22
C ARG A 47 5.90 -2.71 14.82
N GLN A 48 5.80 -4.03 14.73
CA GLN A 48 6.87 -4.92 15.20
C GLN A 48 8.16 -4.74 14.41
N LYS A 49 8.06 -4.19 13.22
CA LYS A 49 9.24 -3.86 12.39
C LYS A 49 9.77 -2.46 12.64
N GLY A 50 9.26 -1.78 13.65
CA GLY A 50 9.74 -0.44 14.01
C GLY A 50 9.10 0.69 13.22
N LEU A 51 7.98 0.42 12.53
CA LEU A 51 7.31 1.43 11.74
C LEU A 51 6.22 2.13 12.54
N GLN A 52 5.96 3.39 12.20
CA GLN A 52 4.83 4.13 12.75
C GLN A 52 3.62 3.87 11.87
N VAL A 53 2.55 3.37 12.44
CA VAL A 53 1.41 2.91 11.65
C VAL A 53 0.12 3.47 12.21
N ILE A 54 -0.72 4.01 11.34
CA ILE A 54 -2.10 4.38 11.66
C ILE A 54 -3.00 3.57 10.74
N HIS A 55 -4.09 3.06 11.31
CA HIS A 55 -5.15 2.41 10.55
C HIS A 55 -6.41 3.26 10.59
N SER A 56 -7.01 3.50 9.43
CA SER A 56 -8.27 4.19 9.28
C SER A 56 -9.20 3.38 8.38
N GLN A 57 -10.49 3.40 8.69
CA GLN A 57 -11.47 2.56 8.01
C GLN A 57 -12.26 3.29 6.93
N ASP A 58 -12.17 4.61 6.83
CA ASP A 58 -12.95 5.38 5.86
C ASP A 58 -12.08 6.39 5.12
N LEU A 59 -12.50 6.70 3.90
CA LEU A 59 -11.72 7.54 3.02
C LEU A 59 -11.60 8.99 3.51
N LYS A 60 -12.63 9.48 4.20
CA LYS A 60 -12.61 10.85 4.71
C LYS A 60 -11.48 11.03 5.73
N SER A 61 -11.37 10.10 6.68
CA SER A 61 -10.30 10.12 7.67
C SER A 61 -8.94 9.91 7.02
N VAL A 62 -8.88 9.03 6.03
CA VAL A 62 -7.63 8.77 5.30
C VAL A 62 -7.14 10.05 4.60
N ARG A 63 -8.03 10.79 3.97
CA ARG A 63 -7.66 12.06 3.31
C ARG A 63 -7.08 13.06 4.30
N ALA A 64 -7.72 13.18 5.45
CA ALA A 64 -7.22 14.09 6.48
C ALA A 64 -5.84 13.67 6.98
N LEU A 65 -5.63 12.37 7.19
CA LEU A 65 -4.34 11.84 7.66
C LEU A 65 -3.25 12.00 6.62
N VAL A 66 -3.56 11.84 5.35
CA VAL A 66 -2.58 12.05 4.30
C VAL A 66 -2.03 13.49 4.36
N GLN A 67 -2.89 14.45 4.60
CA GLN A 67 -2.48 15.86 4.66
C GLN A 67 -1.74 16.19 5.95
N SER A 68 -2.28 15.77 7.09
CA SER A 68 -1.74 16.18 8.39
C SER A 68 -0.54 15.36 8.81
N TRP A 69 -0.48 14.09 8.44
CA TRP A 69 0.55 13.16 8.89
C TRP A 69 1.58 12.83 7.82
N GLN A 70 1.21 12.99 6.56
CA GLN A 70 2.07 12.77 5.40
C GLN A 70 2.77 11.40 5.43
N PRO A 71 2.00 10.30 5.39
CA PRO A 71 2.60 8.97 5.39
C PRO A 71 3.43 8.74 4.12
N GLN A 72 4.52 8.02 4.26
CA GLN A 72 5.39 7.69 3.14
C GLN A 72 4.90 6.46 2.38
N ALA A 73 4.11 5.61 3.04
CA ALA A 73 3.50 4.45 2.41
C ALA A 73 2.01 4.40 2.73
N LEU A 74 1.22 4.04 1.73
CA LEU A 74 -0.22 3.88 1.88
C LEU A 74 -0.60 2.49 1.40
N LEU A 75 -1.27 1.75 2.27
CA LEU A 75 -1.89 0.47 1.93
C LEU A 75 -3.38 0.73 1.82
N LEU A 76 -3.92 0.64 0.62
CA LEU A 76 -5.30 1.06 0.35
C LEU A 76 -6.18 -0.12 -0.05
N ASP A 77 -7.20 -0.37 0.75
CA ASP A 77 -8.31 -1.24 0.39
C ASP A 77 -9.02 -0.63 -0.81
N THR A 78 -9.00 -1.33 -1.93
CA THR A 78 -9.51 -0.79 -3.19
C THR A 78 -11.00 -0.47 -3.13
N SER A 79 -11.75 -1.14 -2.27
CA SER A 79 -13.18 -0.88 -2.12
C SER A 79 -13.49 0.54 -1.63
N LEU A 80 -12.51 1.22 -1.03
CA LEU A 80 -12.70 2.60 -0.55
C LEU A 80 -12.64 3.63 -1.68
N ASP A 81 -12.05 3.29 -2.81
CA ASP A 81 -11.79 4.26 -3.89
C ASP A 81 -12.26 3.79 -5.27
N SER A 82 -12.64 2.52 -5.41
CA SER A 82 -12.97 1.96 -6.72
C SER A 82 -14.21 2.59 -7.35
N ASP A 83 -15.20 2.95 -6.55
CA ASP A 83 -16.44 3.53 -7.07
C ASP A 83 -16.21 4.86 -7.78
N SER A 84 -15.20 5.61 -7.36
CA SER A 84 -14.86 6.89 -7.99
C SER A 84 -13.89 6.73 -9.16
N GLY A 85 -13.46 5.52 -9.47
CA GLY A 85 -12.43 5.29 -10.48
C GLY A 85 -11.04 5.64 -9.98
N TYR A 86 -10.81 5.50 -8.67
CA TYR A 86 -9.51 5.75 -8.05
C TYR A 86 -9.08 7.21 -8.09
N VAL A 87 -10.05 8.12 -7.96
CA VAL A 87 -9.77 9.56 -7.96
C VAL A 87 -8.81 9.92 -6.83
N PHE A 88 -9.03 9.39 -5.63
CA PHE A 88 -8.16 9.67 -4.50
C PHE A 88 -6.73 9.21 -4.76
N LEU A 89 -6.55 7.99 -5.27
CA LEU A 89 -5.22 7.48 -5.55
C LEU A 89 -4.51 8.31 -6.60
N ARG A 90 -5.22 8.68 -7.65
CA ARG A 90 -4.64 9.50 -8.72
C ARG A 90 -4.18 10.85 -8.19
N THR A 91 -4.92 11.41 -7.25
CA THR A 91 -4.53 12.65 -6.58
C THR A 91 -3.22 12.47 -5.81
N LEU A 92 -3.06 11.33 -5.12
CA LEU A 92 -1.84 11.05 -4.36
C LEU A 92 -0.62 10.91 -5.24
N ARG A 93 -0.77 10.36 -6.44
CA ARG A 93 0.35 10.25 -7.37
C ARG A 93 0.92 11.60 -7.75
N MET A 94 0.07 12.62 -7.75
CA MET A 94 0.45 13.98 -8.14
C MET A 94 0.90 14.83 -6.96
N ASP A 95 0.90 14.26 -5.75
CA ASP A 95 1.23 14.99 -4.53
C ASP A 95 2.73 15.28 -4.48
N ALA A 96 3.07 16.55 -4.64
CA ALA A 96 4.46 16.99 -4.62
C ALA A 96 5.06 17.02 -3.20
N ASP A 97 4.23 17.01 -2.16
CA ASP A 97 4.70 17.07 -0.78
C ASP A 97 5.38 15.78 -0.35
N VAL A 98 4.92 14.65 -0.88
CA VAL A 98 5.52 13.34 -0.59
C VAL A 98 5.76 12.61 -1.91
N PRO A 99 6.74 13.07 -2.70
CA PRO A 99 7.08 12.39 -3.95
C PRO A 99 7.68 11.02 -3.63
N GLY A 100 7.35 10.03 -4.44
CA GLY A 100 7.86 8.68 -4.22
C GLY A 100 7.13 7.90 -3.14
N ARG A 101 5.93 8.36 -2.73
CA ARG A 101 5.10 7.60 -1.79
C ARG A 101 4.80 6.22 -2.35
N LEU A 102 4.95 5.20 -1.50
CA LEU A 102 4.61 3.83 -1.88
C LEU A 102 3.09 3.65 -1.81
N LEU A 103 2.50 3.18 -2.91
CA LEU A 103 1.06 2.99 -3.02
C LEU A 103 0.76 1.53 -3.30
N VAL A 104 0.15 0.84 -2.34
CA VAL A 104 -0.14 -0.59 -2.43
C VAL A 104 -1.64 -0.80 -2.41
N ALA A 105 -2.15 -1.51 -3.41
CA ALA A 105 -3.56 -1.88 -3.48
C ALA A 105 -3.80 -3.16 -2.68
N MET A 106 -4.82 -3.16 -1.84
CA MET A 106 -5.30 -4.35 -1.17
C MET A 106 -6.68 -4.66 -1.73
N SER A 107 -6.77 -5.67 -2.57
CA SER A 107 -8.01 -6.00 -3.26
C SER A 107 -8.59 -7.32 -2.76
N ASN A 108 -9.87 -7.54 -3.08
CA ASN A 108 -10.56 -8.78 -2.74
C ASN A 108 -10.67 -9.66 -3.96
N VAL A 109 -10.92 -10.95 -3.70
CA VAL A 109 -11.21 -11.89 -4.78
C VAL A 109 -12.49 -11.50 -5.49
N TRP A 110 -13.48 -10.99 -4.74
CA TRP A 110 -14.76 -10.62 -5.31
C TRP A 110 -15.39 -9.44 -4.57
N PRO A 111 -15.86 -8.43 -5.29
CA PRO A 111 -15.60 -8.20 -6.70
C PRO A 111 -14.13 -7.86 -6.93
N ALA A 112 -13.58 -8.42 -7.98
CA ALA A 112 -12.16 -8.24 -8.25
C ALA A 112 -11.95 -7.08 -9.22
N ASP A 113 -11.02 -6.19 -8.87
CA ASP A 113 -10.56 -5.19 -9.82
C ASP A 113 -9.55 -5.84 -10.77
N PRO A 114 -9.64 -5.60 -12.07
CA PRO A 114 -8.62 -6.12 -12.97
C PRO A 114 -7.24 -5.58 -12.58
N VAL A 115 -6.24 -6.45 -12.64
CA VAL A 115 -4.87 -6.08 -12.31
C VAL A 115 -4.41 -4.86 -13.11
N GLN A 116 -4.74 -4.83 -14.39
CA GLN A 116 -4.35 -3.71 -15.24
C GLN A 116 -4.97 -2.39 -14.79
N THR A 117 -6.19 -2.42 -14.29
CA THR A 117 -6.85 -1.22 -13.77
C THR A 117 -6.09 -0.65 -12.58
N LEU A 118 -5.63 -1.52 -11.68
CA LEU A 118 -4.85 -1.09 -10.51
C LEU A 118 -3.52 -0.50 -10.93
N LYS A 119 -2.85 -1.14 -11.86
CA LYS A 119 -1.58 -0.66 -12.38
C LYS A 119 -1.74 0.71 -13.05
N ASP A 120 -2.77 0.86 -13.86
CA ASP A 120 -3.03 2.11 -14.60
C ASP A 120 -3.44 3.24 -13.65
N ALA A 121 -4.13 2.92 -12.55
CA ALA A 121 -4.50 3.92 -11.56
C ALA A 121 -3.27 4.52 -10.87
N GLY A 122 -2.17 3.75 -10.80
CA GLY A 122 -0.92 4.25 -10.27
C GLY A 122 -0.43 3.55 -9.02
N PHE A 123 -1.02 2.43 -8.68
CA PHE A 123 -0.47 1.60 -7.60
C PHE A 123 0.90 1.07 -8.01
N ASP A 124 1.77 0.95 -7.04
CA ASP A 124 3.10 0.38 -7.25
C ASP A 124 3.09 -1.14 -7.09
N ALA A 125 2.15 -1.64 -6.32
CA ALA A 125 2.00 -3.06 -6.05
C ALA A 125 0.55 -3.37 -5.67
N HIS A 126 0.19 -4.65 -5.73
CA HIS A 126 -1.10 -5.08 -5.19
C HIS A 126 -0.99 -6.41 -4.48
N CYS A 127 -1.89 -6.63 -3.55
CA CYS A 127 -2.05 -7.87 -2.83
C CYS A 127 -3.54 -8.21 -2.80
N ARG A 128 -3.92 -9.30 -3.44
CA ARG A 128 -5.33 -9.73 -3.54
C ARG A 128 -5.56 -10.89 -2.60
N ARG A 129 -6.61 -10.77 -1.79
CA ARG A 129 -6.96 -11.87 -0.88
C ARG A 129 -7.36 -13.11 -1.68
N PRO A 130 -6.90 -14.30 -1.27
CA PRO A 130 -6.09 -14.55 -0.08
C PRO A 130 -4.59 -14.36 -0.32
N CYS A 131 -4.08 -13.19 -0.05
CA CYS A 131 -2.66 -12.90 -0.14
C CYS A 131 -2.04 -13.01 1.26
N ALA A 132 -0.89 -13.63 1.35
CA ALA A 132 -0.20 -13.73 2.62
C ALA A 132 0.27 -12.36 3.07
N THR A 133 -0.09 -11.97 4.29
CA THR A 133 0.26 -10.64 4.80
C THR A 133 1.77 -10.41 4.88
N TRP A 134 2.56 -11.48 5.01
CA TRP A 134 4.02 -11.31 5.06
C TRP A 134 4.57 -10.68 3.79
N ARG A 135 3.88 -10.85 2.65
CA ARG A 135 4.31 -10.21 1.41
C ARG A 135 4.21 -8.69 1.48
N ILE A 136 3.13 -8.19 2.08
CA ILE A 136 2.96 -6.75 2.30
C ILE A 136 3.99 -6.25 3.29
N VAL A 137 4.20 -6.97 4.38
CA VAL A 137 5.17 -6.57 5.40
C VAL A 137 6.57 -6.49 4.80
N ASP A 138 6.97 -7.50 4.04
CA ASP A 138 8.28 -7.50 3.38
C ASP A 138 8.42 -6.34 2.39
N LEU A 139 7.38 -6.07 1.62
CA LEU A 139 7.41 -4.97 0.65
C LEU A 139 7.59 -3.62 1.35
N VAL A 140 6.84 -3.38 2.41
CA VAL A 140 6.92 -2.12 3.14
C VAL A 140 8.27 -2.00 3.84
N GLU A 141 8.74 -3.08 4.44
CA GLU A 141 10.03 -3.10 5.10
C GLU A 141 11.15 -2.81 4.10
N ALA A 142 11.09 -3.41 2.92
CA ALA A 142 12.07 -3.15 1.86
C ALA A 142 12.06 -1.69 1.41
N PHE A 143 10.87 -1.09 1.34
CA PHE A 143 10.74 0.31 0.97
C PHE A 143 11.46 1.23 1.96
N PHE A 144 11.39 0.92 3.25
CA PHE A 144 12.00 1.74 4.30
C PHE A 144 13.45 1.36 4.61
N SER A 145 13.94 0.27 4.04
CA SER A 145 15.30 -0.17 4.31
C SER A 145 16.30 0.84 3.78
N THR A 146 17.27 1.17 4.61
CA THR A 146 18.38 2.01 4.17
C THR A 146 19.17 1.25 3.12
N PRO A 147 19.47 1.88 1.98
CA PRO A 147 20.31 1.21 1.00
C PRO A 147 21.64 0.79 1.65
N PHE A 148 22.07 -0.40 1.31
CA PHE A 148 23.31 -0.91 1.82
C PHE A 148 24.45 -0.05 1.30
N THR A 149 25.22 0.55 2.19
CA THR A 149 26.34 1.41 1.83
C THR A 149 27.64 0.83 2.35
N ARG A 150 28.66 1.10 1.62
CA ARG A 150 29.99 0.62 1.98
C ARG A 150 30.90 1.76 2.21
#